data_dfbb6ba2460a5ae3808910890c3ae362
#
_entry.id   dfbb6ba2460a5ae3808910890c3ae362
#
_cell.length_a   1.000
_cell.length_b   1.000
_cell.length_c   1.000
_cell.angle_alpha   90.00
_cell.angle_beta   90.00
_cell.angle_gamma   90.00
#
_symmetry.space_group_name_H-M   'P 1'
#
loop_
_entity.id
_entity.type
_entity.pdbx_description
1 polymer ?
#
loop_
_entity_poly.entity_id
_entity_poly.type
_entity_poly.pdbx_seq_one_letter_code
_entity_poly.pdbx_strand_id
1 'polypeptide(L)'
;KCSGTPMFANGMLKDARRHAEVNVSSMSDLVDQGYDAIASCTSCSMALRQEYPELFDIDGIDKVASNTFESLEYLRIHEDIKEDIQETNVSGELAEEFAYHAPCHARNQGLERQSVELFRDLDGAGIEDVGESCSGISGTYGWKEEKYEKSMEIGEEMFEHMEHAEGDVGMTECPTCASQMEHGTGYEIRHPLELLDAALVN
;
A
#
# COMPACT_ATOMS: atom_id res chain seq x y z
N LYS A 1 13.14 -11.53 -3.42
CA LYS A 1 12.06 -12.49 -3.15
C LYS A 1 10.79 -11.74 -2.75
N CYS A 2 9.64 -12.47 -2.63
CA CYS A 2 8.45 -11.93 -1.97
C CYS A 2 8.78 -11.50 -0.53
N SER A 3 8.16 -10.43 -0.03
CA SER A 3 8.33 -9.97 1.36
C SER A 3 7.93 -11.00 2.42
N GLY A 4 7.13 -12.00 2.06
CA GLY A 4 6.73 -13.07 2.96
C GLY A 4 5.37 -12.85 3.64
N THR A 5 4.70 -11.71 3.44
CA THR A 5 3.38 -11.42 4.04
C THR A 5 2.36 -12.56 3.87
N PRO A 6 2.19 -13.18 2.68
CA PRO A 6 1.31 -14.35 2.55
C PRO A 6 1.75 -15.55 3.40
N MET A 7 3.04 -15.69 3.65
CA MET A 7 3.58 -16.78 4.47
C MET A 7 3.33 -16.51 5.95
N PHE A 8 3.46 -15.26 6.42
CA PHE A 8 3.11 -14.87 7.79
C PHE A 8 1.62 -15.16 8.06
N ALA A 9 0.73 -14.71 7.17
CA ALA A 9 -0.70 -14.94 7.29
C ALA A 9 -1.10 -16.43 7.34
N ASN A 10 -0.26 -17.32 6.83
CA ASN A 10 -0.49 -18.78 6.84
C ASN A 10 0.39 -19.53 7.84
N GLY A 11 1.13 -18.85 8.72
CA GLY A 11 2.01 -19.47 9.72
C GLY A 11 3.24 -20.18 9.16
N MET A 12 3.62 -19.91 7.90
CA MET A 12 4.75 -20.51 7.20
C MET A 12 6.07 -19.80 7.52
N LEU A 13 6.36 -19.60 8.81
CA LEU A 13 7.50 -18.79 9.27
C LEU A 13 8.88 -19.25 8.77
N LYS A 14 9.04 -20.56 8.57
CA LYS A 14 10.32 -21.09 8.03
C LYS A 14 10.57 -20.66 6.59
N ASP A 15 9.53 -20.60 5.78
CA ASP A 15 9.63 -20.18 4.39
C ASP A 15 9.76 -18.65 4.31
N ALA A 16 9.01 -17.91 5.15
CA ALA A 16 9.15 -16.47 5.30
C ALA A 16 10.59 -16.10 5.69
N ARG A 17 11.20 -16.79 6.66
CA ARG A 17 12.59 -16.57 7.06
C ARG A 17 13.58 -16.72 5.90
N ARG A 18 13.43 -17.75 5.06
CA ARG A 18 14.31 -17.94 3.89
C ARG A 18 14.19 -16.78 2.89
N HIS A 19 12.99 -16.23 2.74
CA HIS A 19 12.78 -15.05 1.92
C HIS A 19 13.42 -13.81 2.54
N ALA A 20 13.25 -13.63 3.85
CA ALA A 20 13.86 -12.54 4.60
C ALA A 20 15.40 -12.57 4.50
N GLU A 21 16.02 -13.73 4.67
CA GLU A 21 17.49 -13.90 4.55
C GLU A 21 18.00 -13.44 3.18
N VAL A 22 17.32 -13.81 2.09
CA VAL A 22 17.70 -13.38 0.74
C VAL A 22 17.49 -11.89 0.53
N ASN A 23 16.34 -11.35 0.99
CA ASN A 23 15.99 -9.94 0.82
C ASN A 23 16.95 -9.06 1.63
N VAL A 24 17.17 -9.37 2.91
CA VAL A 24 18.08 -8.62 3.79
C VAL A 24 19.50 -8.62 3.23
N SER A 25 20.02 -9.78 2.81
CA SER A 25 21.36 -9.87 2.20
C SER A 25 21.48 -8.97 0.96
N SER A 26 20.51 -9.05 0.05
CA SER A 26 20.55 -8.27 -1.21
C SER A 26 20.38 -6.76 -0.97
N MET A 27 19.49 -6.37 -0.06
CA MET A 27 19.20 -4.96 0.24
C MET A 27 20.31 -4.34 1.10
N SER A 28 20.88 -5.09 2.03
CA SER A 28 21.97 -4.62 2.90
C SER A 28 23.17 -4.09 2.12
N ASP A 29 23.54 -4.80 1.04
CA ASP A 29 24.65 -4.38 0.18
C ASP A 29 24.33 -3.08 -0.59
N LEU A 30 23.07 -2.85 -0.93
CA LEU A 30 22.62 -1.63 -1.61
C LEU A 30 22.53 -0.45 -0.62
N VAL A 31 22.03 -0.70 0.58
CA VAL A 31 22.00 0.33 1.65
C VAL A 31 23.41 0.79 1.99
N ASP A 32 24.40 -0.10 2.05
CA ASP A 32 25.81 0.28 2.24
C ASP A 32 26.38 1.15 1.12
N GLN A 33 25.76 1.12 -0.06
CA GLN A 33 26.11 1.99 -1.20
C GLN A 33 25.30 3.30 -1.20
N GLY A 34 24.42 3.52 -0.22
CA GLY A 34 23.63 4.74 -0.06
C GLY A 34 22.26 4.71 -0.76
N TYR A 35 21.74 3.53 -1.10
CA TYR A 35 20.39 3.37 -1.65
C TYR A 35 19.37 3.13 -0.55
N ASP A 36 18.18 3.68 -0.73
CA ASP A 36 17.00 3.33 0.04
C ASP A 36 16.21 2.21 -0.62
N ALA A 37 15.51 1.41 0.17
CA ALA A 37 14.59 0.39 -0.30
C ALA A 37 13.17 0.97 -0.33
N ILE A 38 12.54 1.03 -1.50
CA ILE A 38 11.20 1.58 -1.67
C ILE A 38 10.23 0.46 -2.01
N ALA A 39 9.14 0.37 -1.26
CA ALA A 39 8.06 -0.60 -1.48
C ALA A 39 6.78 0.10 -1.91
N SER A 40 6.24 -0.27 -3.08
CA SER A 40 4.96 0.23 -3.59
C SER A 40 3.73 -0.43 -2.96
N CYS A 41 3.91 -1.26 -1.96
CA CYS A 41 2.83 -1.95 -1.26
C CYS A 41 3.05 -1.84 0.24
N THR A 42 2.05 -1.31 0.94
CA THR A 42 2.08 -1.11 2.39
C THR A 42 2.32 -2.39 3.20
N SER A 43 1.86 -3.55 2.68
CA SER A 43 2.15 -4.85 3.31
C SER A 43 3.62 -5.25 3.15
N CYS A 44 4.25 -4.88 2.04
CA CYS A 44 5.68 -5.17 1.83
C CYS A 44 6.57 -4.25 2.66
N SER A 45 6.25 -2.95 2.74
CA SER A 45 7.00 -2.02 3.60
C SER A 45 6.89 -2.42 5.06
N MET A 46 5.69 -2.77 5.54
CA MET A 46 5.48 -3.26 6.90
C MET A 46 6.30 -4.53 7.19
N ALA A 47 6.29 -5.50 6.28
CA ALA A 47 7.08 -6.73 6.44
C ALA A 47 8.56 -6.44 6.61
N LEU A 48 9.14 -5.57 5.79
CA LEU A 48 10.56 -5.21 5.83
C LEU A 48 10.92 -4.37 7.06
N ARG A 49 10.06 -3.44 7.46
CA ARG A 49 10.34 -2.46 8.52
C ARG A 49 10.05 -2.99 9.93
N GLN A 50 9.03 -3.83 10.09
CA GLN A 50 8.52 -4.23 11.39
C GLN A 50 8.55 -5.75 11.58
N GLU A 51 7.90 -6.52 10.70
CA GLU A 51 7.75 -7.96 10.89
C GLU A 51 9.08 -8.71 10.82
N TYR A 52 10.00 -8.30 9.94
CA TYR A 52 11.31 -8.93 9.84
C TYR A 52 12.12 -8.78 11.13
N PRO A 53 12.36 -7.55 11.66
CA PRO A 53 13.08 -7.39 12.93
C PRO A 53 12.40 -8.05 14.12
N GLU A 54 11.07 -8.08 14.14
CA GLU A 54 10.31 -8.71 15.24
C GLU A 54 10.39 -10.25 15.21
N LEU A 55 10.40 -10.84 14.02
CA LEU A 55 10.27 -12.30 13.86
C LEU A 55 11.58 -13.02 13.66
N PHE A 56 12.62 -12.33 13.18
CA PHE A 56 13.86 -12.97 12.75
C PHE A 56 15.10 -12.26 13.29
N ASP A 57 16.07 -13.08 13.66
CA ASP A 57 17.44 -12.64 13.95
C ASP A 57 18.28 -12.93 12.69
N ILE A 58 18.53 -11.88 11.88
CA ILE A 58 19.30 -11.92 10.62
C ILE A 58 20.23 -10.72 10.60
N ASP A 59 21.50 -10.94 10.34
CA ASP A 59 22.49 -9.87 10.26
C ASP A 59 22.13 -8.85 9.19
N GLY A 60 22.16 -7.55 9.54
CA GLY A 60 21.79 -6.45 8.67
C GLY A 60 20.27 -6.13 8.58
N ILE A 61 19.42 -6.85 9.32
CA ILE A 61 17.97 -6.67 9.28
C ILE A 61 17.53 -5.26 9.71
N ASP A 62 18.09 -4.74 10.82
CA ASP A 62 17.79 -3.41 11.34
C ASP A 62 18.24 -2.30 10.38
N LYS A 63 19.36 -2.51 9.70
CA LYS A 63 19.86 -1.60 8.68
C LYS A 63 18.88 -1.50 7.49
N VAL A 64 18.42 -2.65 6.98
CA VAL A 64 17.43 -2.69 5.89
C VAL A 64 16.11 -2.09 6.36
N ALA A 65 15.62 -2.43 7.54
CA ALA A 65 14.38 -1.90 8.09
C ALA A 65 14.40 -0.37 8.22
N SER A 66 15.52 0.20 8.69
CA SER A 66 15.69 1.65 8.88
C SER A 66 15.84 2.44 7.57
N ASN A 67 16.16 1.77 6.46
CA ASN A 67 16.29 2.37 5.14
C ASN A 67 15.23 1.85 4.16
N THR A 68 14.12 1.36 4.68
CA THR A 68 12.96 0.95 3.89
C THR A 68 11.82 1.95 4.07
N PHE A 69 11.23 2.38 2.97
CA PHE A 69 10.13 3.33 2.92
C PHE A 69 8.96 2.77 2.12
N GLU A 70 7.75 3.20 2.46
CA GLU A 70 6.62 3.08 1.55
C GLU A 70 6.76 4.15 0.45
N SER A 71 6.29 3.87 -0.75
CA SER A 71 6.51 4.73 -1.92
C SER A 71 5.95 6.15 -1.77
N LEU A 72 4.74 6.31 -1.26
CA LEU A 72 4.13 7.63 -1.07
C LEU A 72 4.74 8.38 0.12
N GLU A 73 5.14 7.65 1.17
CA GLU A 73 5.95 8.22 2.24
C GLU A 73 7.24 8.81 1.65
N TYR A 74 7.93 8.04 0.80
CA TYR A 74 9.19 8.46 0.17
C TYR A 74 9.02 9.73 -0.66
N LEU A 75 7.99 9.80 -1.49
CA LEU A 75 7.67 10.99 -2.29
C LEU A 75 7.40 12.24 -1.43
N ARG A 76 6.80 12.05 -0.26
CA ARG A 76 6.46 13.17 0.63
C ARG A 76 7.62 13.69 1.48
N ILE A 77 8.57 12.83 1.86
CA ILE A 77 9.71 13.25 2.68
C ILE A 77 10.83 13.89 1.85
N HIS A 78 10.82 13.72 0.52
CA HIS A 78 11.78 14.36 -0.38
C HIS A 78 11.18 15.65 -0.94
N GLU A 79 11.60 16.79 -0.40
CA GLU A 79 11.04 18.12 -0.72
C GLU A 79 11.16 18.48 -2.20
N ASP A 80 12.25 18.11 -2.87
CA ASP A 80 12.47 18.33 -4.30
C ASP A 80 11.43 17.58 -5.15
N ILE A 81 11.14 16.33 -4.84
CA ILE A 81 10.10 15.54 -5.54
C ILE A 81 8.71 16.12 -5.25
N LYS A 82 8.46 16.53 -4.01
CA LYS A 82 7.20 17.12 -3.60
C LYS A 82 6.93 18.44 -4.33
N GLU A 83 7.93 19.30 -4.47
CA GLU A 83 7.82 20.55 -5.23
C GLU A 83 7.49 20.27 -6.71
N ASP A 84 8.18 19.31 -7.34
CA ASP A 84 7.91 18.90 -8.73
C ASP A 84 6.46 18.39 -8.92
N ILE A 85 5.95 17.61 -7.97
CA ILE A 85 4.56 17.11 -7.99
C ILE A 85 3.57 18.27 -7.85
N GLN A 86 3.79 19.20 -6.93
CA GLN A 86 2.90 20.36 -6.69
C GLN A 86 2.89 21.36 -7.85
N GLU A 87 3.99 21.52 -8.59
CA GLU A 87 4.08 22.37 -9.77
C GLU A 87 3.42 21.74 -11.01
N THR A 88 3.11 20.43 -10.95
CA THR A 88 2.47 19.71 -12.04
C THR A 88 1.00 20.11 -12.15
N ASN A 89 0.64 20.70 -13.29
CA ASN A 89 -0.74 21.02 -13.61
C ASN A 89 -1.46 19.72 -13.97
N VAL A 90 -2.22 19.19 -13.03
CA VAL A 90 -3.01 17.97 -13.21
C VAL A 90 -4.09 18.22 -14.26
N SER A 91 -3.91 17.68 -15.46
CA SER A 91 -4.86 17.86 -16.55
C SER A 91 -5.82 16.68 -16.69
N GLY A 92 -7.12 16.97 -16.69
CA GLY A 92 -8.17 16.18 -17.30
C GLY A 92 -8.48 14.78 -16.73
N GLU A 93 -7.52 13.92 -16.59
CA GLU A 93 -7.76 12.54 -16.13
C GLU A 93 -7.80 12.39 -14.59
N LEU A 94 -7.30 13.38 -13.87
CA LEU A 94 -7.41 13.43 -12.40
C LEU A 94 -8.52 14.36 -11.88
N ALA A 95 -9.30 14.98 -12.75
CA ALA A 95 -10.51 15.73 -12.38
C ALA A 95 -11.66 14.77 -11.99
N GLU A 96 -11.34 13.72 -11.24
CA GLU A 96 -12.27 12.70 -10.75
C GLU A 96 -12.23 12.65 -9.23
N GLU A 97 -13.36 12.26 -8.64
CA GLU A 97 -13.45 11.96 -7.21
C GLU A 97 -13.08 10.50 -7.01
N PHE A 98 -12.17 10.24 -6.07
CA PHE A 98 -11.69 8.90 -5.74
C PHE A 98 -12.20 8.45 -4.38
N ALA A 99 -12.77 7.25 -4.31
CA ALA A 99 -13.09 6.57 -3.07
C ALA A 99 -11.82 5.91 -2.50
N TYR A 100 -11.15 6.56 -1.55
CA TYR A 100 -9.89 6.10 -0.99
C TYR A 100 -10.07 5.21 0.23
N HIS A 101 -9.54 4.00 0.16
CA HIS A 101 -9.44 3.09 1.29
C HIS A 101 -8.00 3.02 1.81
N ALA A 102 -7.78 3.46 3.06
CA ALA A 102 -6.51 3.32 3.75
C ALA A 102 -6.29 1.87 4.22
N PRO A 103 -5.33 1.12 3.65
CA PRO A 103 -5.10 -0.26 4.04
C PRO A 103 -4.68 -0.39 5.51
N CYS A 104 -5.06 -1.48 6.17
CA CYS A 104 -4.70 -1.71 7.58
C CYS A 104 -3.19 -1.69 7.82
N HIS A 105 -2.37 -2.12 6.86
CA HIS A 105 -0.92 -2.05 6.95
C HIS A 105 -0.35 -0.64 6.76
N ALA A 106 -1.05 0.27 6.06
CA ALA A 106 -0.71 1.69 6.07
C ALA A 106 -0.99 2.29 7.46
N ARG A 107 -2.20 2.06 7.99
CA ARG A 107 -2.61 2.55 9.31
C ARG A 107 -1.66 2.08 10.44
N ASN A 108 -1.24 0.81 10.39
CA ASN A 108 -0.30 0.26 11.38
C ASN A 108 1.08 0.95 11.34
N GLN A 109 1.45 1.53 10.22
CA GLN A 109 2.70 2.28 10.04
C GLN A 109 2.54 3.79 10.24
N GLY A 110 1.32 4.30 10.50
CA GLY A 110 1.01 5.72 10.56
C GLY A 110 1.06 6.42 9.20
N LEU A 111 0.78 5.67 8.13
CA LEU A 111 0.86 6.12 6.74
C LEU A 111 -0.52 6.28 6.07
N GLU A 112 -1.61 6.17 6.82
CA GLU A 112 -2.99 6.18 6.31
C GLU A 112 -3.38 7.48 5.60
N ARG A 113 -2.69 8.56 5.86
CA ARG A 113 -2.99 9.85 5.26
C ARG A 113 -2.08 10.25 4.10
N GLN A 114 -1.12 9.42 3.74
CA GLN A 114 -0.10 9.76 2.74
C GLN A 114 -0.72 10.10 1.38
N SER A 115 -1.61 9.23 0.87
CA SER A 115 -2.33 9.45 -0.38
C SER A 115 -3.24 10.67 -0.30
N VAL A 116 -4.05 10.78 0.75
CA VAL A 116 -4.99 11.89 0.92
C VAL A 116 -4.26 13.24 0.93
N GLU A 117 -3.14 13.34 1.64
CA GLU A 117 -2.37 14.58 1.72
C GLU A 117 -1.64 14.90 0.40
N LEU A 118 -1.09 13.88 -0.26
CA LEU A 118 -0.42 14.06 -1.55
C LEU A 118 -1.40 14.56 -2.63
N PHE A 119 -2.55 13.90 -2.76
CA PHE A 119 -3.54 14.26 -3.78
C PHE A 119 -4.31 15.54 -3.45
N ARG A 120 -4.46 15.91 -2.18
CA ARG A 120 -5.04 17.23 -1.81
C ARG A 120 -4.21 18.39 -2.32
N ASP A 121 -2.91 18.22 -2.45
CA ASP A 121 -1.99 19.21 -2.97
C ASP A 121 -1.99 19.28 -4.51
N LEU A 122 -2.69 18.36 -5.19
CA LEU A 122 -2.87 18.34 -6.65
C LEU A 122 -4.19 19.00 -7.05
N ASP A 123 -4.11 20.02 -7.92
CA ASP A 123 -5.30 20.70 -8.43
C ASP A 123 -6.18 19.75 -9.26
N GLY A 124 -7.46 19.61 -8.89
CA GLY A 124 -8.46 18.87 -9.65
C GLY A 124 -8.68 17.41 -9.21
N ALA A 125 -7.92 16.89 -8.26
CA ALA A 125 -8.18 15.57 -7.69
C ALA A 125 -9.00 15.69 -6.40
N GLY A 126 -10.18 15.08 -6.36
CA GLY A 126 -10.98 14.90 -5.16
C GLY A 126 -10.71 13.54 -4.53
N ILE A 127 -10.50 13.50 -3.21
CA ILE A 127 -10.37 12.23 -2.47
C ILE A 127 -11.36 12.22 -1.33
N GLU A 128 -12.23 11.24 -1.33
CA GLU A 128 -13.08 10.89 -0.22
C GLU A 128 -12.50 9.67 0.50
N ASP A 129 -12.11 9.84 1.77
CA ASP A 129 -11.67 8.75 2.62
C ASP A 129 -12.90 7.93 3.07
N VAL A 130 -13.02 6.70 2.58
CA VAL A 130 -14.15 5.79 2.87
C VAL A 130 -14.03 5.11 4.24
N GLY A 131 -13.14 5.58 5.09
CA GLY A 131 -13.06 5.17 6.48
C GLY A 131 -12.08 4.01 6.76
N GLU A 132 -12.13 3.56 8.01
CA GLU A 132 -11.15 2.63 8.59
C GLU A 132 -11.59 1.16 8.56
N SER A 133 -12.66 0.82 7.87
CA SER A 133 -13.14 -0.57 7.74
C SER A 133 -12.11 -1.45 7.00
N CYS A 134 -12.25 -2.75 7.13
CA CYS A 134 -11.32 -3.71 6.53
C CYS A 134 -11.91 -4.28 5.24
N SER A 135 -11.09 -4.42 4.20
CA SER A 135 -11.50 -5.11 2.96
C SER A 135 -11.85 -6.60 3.16
N GLY A 136 -11.51 -7.19 4.30
CA GLY A 136 -11.77 -8.58 4.62
C GLY A 136 -10.77 -9.59 4.06
N ILE A 137 -9.92 -9.18 3.10
CA ILE A 137 -9.04 -10.11 2.36
C ILE A 137 -7.95 -10.76 3.24
N SER A 138 -7.38 -10.02 4.18
CA SER A 138 -6.32 -10.48 5.09
C SER A 138 -5.22 -11.28 4.39
N GLY A 139 -4.45 -10.61 3.53
CA GLY A 139 -3.42 -11.26 2.70
C GLY A 139 -4.04 -12.25 1.71
N THR A 140 -3.94 -13.54 1.96
CA THR A 140 -4.53 -14.59 1.11
C THR A 140 -5.67 -15.35 1.78
N TYR A 141 -6.14 -14.87 2.93
CA TYR A 141 -7.19 -15.53 3.72
C TYR A 141 -8.49 -15.62 2.92
N GLY A 142 -8.96 -14.51 2.38
CA GLY A 142 -10.23 -14.41 1.64
C GLY A 142 -10.23 -15.13 0.28
N TRP A 143 -9.06 -15.49 -0.25
CA TRP A 143 -8.97 -16.28 -1.50
C TRP A 143 -9.17 -17.78 -1.28
N LYS A 144 -9.31 -18.23 -0.03
CA LYS A 144 -9.62 -19.63 0.27
C LYS A 144 -11.13 -19.85 0.19
N GLU A 145 -11.56 -20.87 -0.54
CA GLU A 145 -12.97 -21.21 -0.75
C GLU A 145 -13.76 -21.25 0.57
N GLU A 146 -13.18 -21.91 1.59
CA GLU A 146 -13.82 -22.06 2.90
C GLU A 146 -13.80 -20.78 3.76
N LYS A 147 -13.15 -19.71 3.30
CA LYS A 147 -13.04 -18.42 4.00
C LYS A 147 -13.71 -17.27 3.24
N TYR A 148 -14.09 -17.51 2.00
CA TYR A 148 -14.60 -16.51 1.08
C TYR A 148 -15.81 -15.76 1.65
N GLU A 149 -16.85 -16.48 2.08
CA GLU A 149 -18.06 -15.86 2.63
C GLU A 149 -17.75 -14.97 3.83
N LYS A 150 -16.90 -15.45 4.75
CA LYS A 150 -16.49 -14.66 5.92
C LYS A 150 -15.64 -13.45 5.56
N SER A 151 -14.82 -13.57 4.52
CA SER A 151 -14.02 -12.47 4.00
C SER A 151 -14.91 -11.36 3.40
N MET A 152 -15.92 -11.73 2.63
CA MET A 152 -16.89 -10.79 2.06
C MET A 152 -17.72 -10.11 3.15
N GLU A 153 -18.23 -10.86 4.14
CA GLU A 153 -18.94 -10.30 5.29
C GLU A 153 -18.11 -9.25 6.07
N ILE A 154 -16.81 -9.49 6.24
CA ILE A 154 -15.92 -8.51 6.90
C ILE A 154 -15.73 -7.26 6.02
N GLY A 155 -15.71 -7.42 4.70
CA GLY A 155 -15.54 -6.34 3.74
C GLY A 155 -16.80 -5.50 3.51
N GLU A 156 -17.97 -5.96 3.92
CA GLU A 156 -19.28 -5.37 3.58
C GLU A 156 -19.37 -3.89 3.97
N GLU A 157 -18.93 -3.51 5.17
CA GLU A 157 -18.92 -2.12 5.62
C GLU A 157 -18.07 -1.20 4.71
N MET A 158 -16.91 -1.68 4.27
CA MET A 158 -16.05 -0.93 3.36
C MET A 158 -16.68 -0.83 1.96
N PHE A 159 -17.31 -1.90 1.46
CA PHE A 159 -18.02 -1.86 0.16
C PHE A 159 -19.19 -0.86 0.20
N GLU A 160 -19.98 -0.86 1.27
CA GLU A 160 -21.07 0.11 1.47
C GLU A 160 -20.55 1.55 1.50
N HIS A 161 -19.44 1.81 2.18
CA HIS A 161 -18.83 3.15 2.20
C HIS A 161 -18.38 3.59 0.80
N MET A 162 -17.77 2.69 0.02
CA MET A 162 -17.38 2.99 -1.37
C MET A 162 -18.58 3.28 -2.26
N GLU A 163 -19.67 2.51 -2.13
CA GLU A 163 -20.90 2.72 -2.90
C GLU A 163 -21.60 4.04 -2.57
N HIS A 164 -21.35 4.62 -1.40
CA HIS A 164 -21.90 5.91 -0.96
C HIS A 164 -20.98 7.09 -1.25
N ALA A 165 -19.72 6.85 -1.63
CA ALA A 165 -18.79 7.89 -2.03
C ALA A 165 -19.22 8.56 -3.33
N GLU A 166 -18.82 9.83 -3.51
CA GLU A 166 -19.15 10.58 -4.73
C GLU A 166 -18.42 10.04 -5.98
N GLY A 167 -17.23 9.40 -5.78
CA GLY A 167 -16.43 8.80 -6.84
C GLY A 167 -16.77 7.33 -7.13
N ASP A 168 -16.66 6.94 -8.38
CA ASP A 168 -16.86 5.57 -8.88
C ASP A 168 -15.55 4.85 -9.22
N VAL A 169 -14.42 5.48 -8.94
CA VAL A 169 -13.07 4.92 -9.01
C VAL A 169 -12.52 4.80 -7.60
N GLY A 170 -12.11 3.59 -7.22
CA GLY A 170 -11.49 3.35 -5.93
C GLY A 170 -9.97 3.54 -5.97
N MET A 171 -9.37 3.82 -4.81
CA MET A 171 -7.93 4.00 -4.67
C MET A 171 -7.40 3.33 -3.41
N THR A 172 -6.31 2.58 -3.52
CA THR A 172 -5.61 1.98 -2.37
C THR A 172 -4.19 1.55 -2.73
N GLU A 173 -3.25 1.59 -1.77
CA GLU A 173 -1.85 1.13 -1.93
C GLU A 173 -1.68 -0.38 -1.73
N CYS A 174 -2.75 -1.10 -1.45
CA CYS A 174 -2.69 -2.53 -1.18
C CYS A 174 -3.30 -3.34 -2.33
N PRO A 175 -2.51 -4.06 -3.14
CA PRO A 175 -3.03 -4.83 -4.28
C PRO A 175 -4.06 -5.90 -3.90
N THR A 176 -3.92 -6.50 -2.72
CA THR A 176 -4.90 -7.50 -2.25
C THR A 176 -6.19 -6.84 -1.78
N CYS A 177 -6.12 -5.66 -1.16
CA CYS A 177 -7.32 -4.87 -0.86
C CYS A 177 -8.00 -4.45 -2.17
N ALA A 178 -7.24 -3.93 -3.15
CA ALA A 178 -7.76 -3.56 -4.47
C ALA A 178 -8.57 -4.70 -5.10
N SER A 179 -8.01 -5.91 -5.16
CA SER A 179 -8.71 -7.08 -5.71
C SER A 179 -10.02 -7.41 -4.98
N GLN A 180 -10.07 -7.25 -3.67
CA GLN A 180 -11.28 -7.46 -2.89
C GLN A 180 -12.31 -6.34 -3.09
N MET A 181 -11.84 -5.09 -3.18
CA MET A 181 -12.67 -3.92 -3.46
C MET A 181 -13.32 -4.01 -4.84
N GLU A 182 -12.55 -4.32 -5.89
CA GLU A 182 -13.07 -4.56 -7.24
C GLU A 182 -14.13 -5.66 -7.25
N HIS A 183 -13.86 -6.75 -6.55
CA HIS A 183 -14.77 -7.88 -6.48
C HIS A 183 -16.07 -7.56 -5.72
N GLY A 184 -15.98 -6.79 -4.63
CA GLY A 184 -17.12 -6.45 -3.79
C GLY A 184 -18.02 -5.36 -4.36
N THR A 185 -17.43 -4.36 -5.04
CA THR A 185 -18.15 -3.16 -5.53
C THR A 185 -18.33 -3.15 -7.04
N GLY A 186 -17.46 -3.81 -7.78
CA GLY A 186 -17.38 -3.69 -9.24
C GLY A 186 -16.72 -2.40 -9.74
N TYR A 187 -16.20 -1.55 -8.84
CA TYR A 187 -15.46 -0.34 -9.20
C TYR A 187 -14.10 -0.67 -9.77
N GLU A 188 -13.58 0.17 -10.65
CA GLU A 188 -12.16 0.18 -11.00
C GLU A 188 -11.36 0.64 -9.80
N ILE A 189 -10.30 -0.09 -9.42
CA ILE A 189 -9.45 0.28 -8.29
C ILE A 189 -8.04 0.52 -8.79
N ARG A 190 -7.52 1.71 -8.51
CA ARG A 190 -6.18 2.14 -8.95
C ARG A 190 -5.22 2.31 -7.78
N HIS A 191 -3.96 2.11 -8.06
CA HIS A 191 -2.90 2.46 -7.12
C HIS A 191 -2.59 3.97 -7.22
N PRO A 192 -2.37 4.69 -6.10
CA PRO A 192 -2.04 6.12 -6.15
C PRO A 192 -0.87 6.49 -7.07
N LEU A 193 0.15 5.63 -7.19
CA LEU A 193 1.28 5.85 -8.10
C LEU A 193 0.87 5.82 -9.58
N GLU A 194 -0.12 5.03 -9.97
CA GLU A 194 -0.62 4.98 -11.36
C GLU A 194 -1.30 6.29 -11.72
N LEU A 195 -2.04 6.87 -10.76
CA LEU A 195 -2.68 8.15 -10.93
C LEU A 195 -1.66 9.31 -11.00
N LEU A 196 -0.62 9.25 -10.18
CA LEU A 196 0.48 10.22 -10.24
C LEU A 196 1.24 10.14 -11.57
N ASP A 197 1.55 8.92 -12.05
CA ASP A 197 2.22 8.72 -13.33
C ASP A 197 1.40 9.32 -14.49
N ALA A 198 0.09 9.06 -14.49
CA ALA A 198 -0.84 9.63 -15.48
C ALA A 198 -0.89 11.18 -15.43
N ALA A 199 -0.76 11.76 -14.24
CA ALA A 199 -0.72 13.20 -14.05
C ALA A 199 0.58 13.86 -14.54
N LEU A 200 1.72 13.17 -14.33
CA LEU A 200 3.05 13.70 -14.63
C LEU A 200 3.43 13.59 -16.12
N VAL A 201 2.80 12.70 -16.88
CA VAL A 201 3.13 12.44 -18.30
C VAL A 201 2.45 13.41 -19.27
N ASN A 202 1.54 14.26 -18.81
CA ASN A 202 0.84 15.28 -19.60
C ASN A 202 1.43 16.67 -19.38
#